data_ed81f7fde3b5ef55dbdcc7571ac9cd42
#
_entry.id   ed81f7fde3b5ef55dbdcc7571ac9cd42
#
_cell.length_a   1.000
_cell.length_b   1.000
_cell.length_c   1.000
_cell.angle_alpha   90.00
_cell.angle_beta   90.00
_cell.angle_gamma   90.00
#
_symmetry.space_group_name_H-M   'P 1'
#
loop_
_entity.id
_entity.type
_entity.pdbx_description
1 polymer ?
#
loop_
_entity_poly.entity_id
_entity_poly.type
_entity_poly.pdbx_seq_one_letter_code
_entity_poly.pdbx_strand_id
1 'polypeptide(L)'
;MNVPTATGPAAKRGELLTLDVDSLAYGGRGVARRDGYVVFVAGGLPGDQVRAEVTKAKRQFAEAQTVELLRPSPDRVPDRCQHAGEACPGAPWQGLDYERQLSTKRDQVDDALRRIGELKGFELEPIEPATEQWRYRNKLEYTLSLIHI
;
A
#
# COMPACT_ATOMS: atom_id res chain seq x y z
N MET A 1 21.69 -3.87 16.14
CA MET A 1 20.46 -4.68 16.26
C MET A 1 20.32 -5.54 15.02
N ASN A 2 20.33 -6.87 15.20
CA ASN A 2 20.22 -7.81 14.08
C ASN A 2 18.84 -7.68 13.43
N VAL A 3 18.83 -7.20 12.19
CA VAL A 3 17.71 -7.44 11.29
C VAL A 3 17.70 -8.96 11.06
N PRO A 4 16.62 -9.69 11.37
CA PRO A 4 16.54 -11.11 11.08
C PRO A 4 16.72 -11.27 9.57
N THR A 5 17.77 -11.97 9.20
CA THR A 5 18.03 -12.35 7.80
C THR A 5 16.89 -13.28 7.41
N ALA A 6 15.98 -12.78 6.58
CA ALA A 6 14.87 -13.57 6.06
C ALA A 6 15.43 -14.82 5.37
N THR A 7 15.22 -15.97 5.97
CA THR A 7 15.68 -17.29 5.48
C THR A 7 14.56 -18.00 4.71
N GLY A 8 13.57 -17.27 4.25
CA GLY A 8 12.52 -17.82 3.39
C GLY A 8 12.99 -17.95 1.93
N PRO A 9 12.42 -18.87 1.14
CA PRO A 9 12.73 -18.98 -0.27
C PRO A 9 12.34 -17.65 -0.94
N ALA A 10 13.30 -17.02 -1.59
CA ALA A 10 13.02 -15.82 -2.38
C ALA A 10 11.91 -16.13 -3.40
N ALA A 11 10.86 -15.32 -3.43
CA ALA A 11 9.80 -15.45 -4.42
C ALA A 11 10.38 -15.32 -5.84
N LYS A 12 9.76 -15.99 -6.80
CA LYS A 12 10.19 -15.93 -8.21
C LYS A 12 9.23 -15.07 -9.02
N ARG A 13 9.76 -14.36 -10.01
CA ARG A 13 8.92 -13.63 -10.95
C ARG A 13 7.94 -14.58 -11.65
N GLY A 14 6.65 -14.19 -11.73
CA GLY A 14 5.55 -14.99 -12.27
C GLY A 14 4.95 -15.96 -11.25
N GLU A 15 5.50 -16.07 -10.04
CA GLU A 15 4.92 -16.90 -8.97
C GLU A 15 3.63 -16.27 -8.46
N LEU A 16 2.59 -17.10 -8.29
CA LEU A 16 1.34 -16.72 -7.65
C LEU A 16 1.41 -17.00 -6.16
N LEU A 17 1.20 -15.97 -5.36
CA LEU A 17 1.21 -16.03 -3.91
C LEU A 17 -0.16 -15.70 -3.34
N THR A 18 -0.60 -16.44 -2.32
CA THR A 18 -1.70 -16.02 -1.45
C THR A 18 -1.12 -15.25 -0.29
N LEU A 19 -1.54 -14.01 -0.12
CA LEU A 19 -0.97 -13.05 0.81
C LEU A 19 -2.06 -12.37 1.63
N ASP A 20 -1.83 -12.25 2.93
CA ASP A 20 -2.58 -11.37 3.80
C ASP A 20 -1.85 -10.02 3.84
N VAL A 21 -2.57 -8.94 3.54
CA VAL A 21 -2.01 -7.59 3.51
C VAL A 21 -2.11 -6.98 4.90
N ASP A 22 -0.96 -6.69 5.52
CA ASP A 22 -0.88 -6.20 6.90
C ASP A 22 -1.04 -4.69 7.01
N SER A 23 -0.41 -3.94 6.09
CA SER A 23 -0.29 -2.49 6.16
C SER A 23 -0.10 -1.87 4.77
N LEU A 24 0.05 -0.55 4.72
CA LEU A 24 0.40 0.19 3.51
C LEU A 24 1.78 0.80 3.61
N ALA A 25 2.59 0.59 2.59
CA ALA A 25 3.83 1.32 2.40
C ALA A 25 3.56 2.76 1.93
N TYR A 26 4.53 3.64 2.14
CA TYR A 26 4.53 4.95 1.51
C TYR A 26 4.42 4.78 -0.02
N GLY A 27 3.53 5.54 -0.64
CA GLY A 27 3.22 5.40 -2.07
C GLY A 27 2.05 4.46 -2.39
N GLY A 28 1.41 3.84 -1.37
CA GLY A 28 0.10 3.21 -1.51
C GLY A 28 0.08 1.72 -1.85
N ARG A 29 1.23 1.05 -1.86
CA ARG A 29 1.27 -0.41 -2.02
C ARG A 29 0.97 -1.09 -0.70
N GLY A 30 0.19 -2.17 -0.74
CA GLY A 30 0.03 -3.07 0.40
C GLY A 30 1.36 -3.72 0.77
N VAL A 31 1.51 -4.02 2.04
CA VAL A 31 2.65 -4.76 2.58
C VAL A 31 2.15 -6.09 3.13
N ALA A 32 2.71 -7.17 2.64
CA ALA A 32 2.50 -8.50 3.17
C ALA A 32 3.84 -9.13 3.57
N ARG A 33 3.80 -10.13 4.44
CA ARG A 33 4.99 -10.86 4.86
C ARG A 33 4.77 -12.35 4.69
N ARG A 34 5.77 -13.01 4.11
CA ARG A 34 5.83 -14.46 4.00
C ARG A 34 7.14 -14.93 4.61
N ASP A 35 7.08 -15.60 5.76
CA ASP A 35 8.27 -16.10 6.47
C ASP A 35 9.38 -15.04 6.67
N GLY A 36 8.96 -13.80 7.00
CA GLY A 36 9.86 -12.66 7.17
C GLY A 36 10.27 -11.95 5.86
N TYR A 37 9.92 -12.50 4.70
CA TYR A 37 10.16 -11.88 3.41
C TYR A 37 9.04 -10.89 3.07
N VAL A 38 9.42 -9.64 2.76
CA VAL A 38 8.46 -8.57 2.48
C VAL A 38 7.99 -8.63 1.02
N VAL A 39 6.68 -8.54 0.82
CA VAL A 39 6.07 -8.43 -0.51
C VAL A 39 5.23 -7.16 -0.58
N PHE A 40 5.59 -6.27 -1.51
CA PHE A 40 4.80 -5.07 -1.82
C PHE A 40 3.74 -5.42 -2.86
N VAL A 41 2.49 -5.26 -2.49
CA VAL A 41 1.33 -5.71 -3.28
C VAL A 41 0.58 -4.51 -3.85
N ALA A 42 0.63 -4.33 -5.16
CA ALA A 42 -0.19 -3.33 -5.82
C ALA A 42 -1.67 -3.79 -5.83
N GLY A 43 -2.58 -2.90 -5.45
CA GLY A 43 -4.02 -3.17 -5.38
C GLY A 43 -4.49 -3.90 -4.12
N GLY A 44 -3.58 -4.22 -3.18
CA GLY A 44 -3.93 -4.77 -1.86
C GLY A 44 -4.11 -3.68 -0.82
N LEU A 45 -5.16 -3.78 -0.01
CA LEU A 45 -5.43 -2.90 1.13
C LEU A 45 -5.28 -3.66 2.45
N PRO A 46 -4.96 -2.98 3.57
CA PRO A 46 -4.80 -3.64 4.86
C PRO A 46 -6.04 -4.46 5.26
N GLY A 47 -5.83 -5.69 5.66
CA GLY A 47 -6.89 -6.64 6.00
C GLY A 47 -7.41 -7.47 4.81
N ASP A 48 -6.95 -7.19 3.59
CA ASP A 48 -7.24 -8.04 2.44
C ASP A 48 -6.46 -9.34 2.50
N GLN A 49 -7.09 -10.41 2.00
CA GLN A 49 -6.38 -11.58 1.52
C GLN A 49 -6.47 -11.61 -0.01
N VAL A 50 -5.32 -11.64 -0.66
CA VAL A 50 -5.22 -11.55 -2.11
C VAL A 50 -4.43 -12.70 -2.70
N ARG A 51 -4.74 -13.06 -3.94
CA ARG A 51 -3.82 -13.78 -4.82
C ARG A 51 -3.09 -12.74 -5.66
N ALA A 52 -1.75 -12.75 -5.57
CA ALA A 52 -0.93 -11.78 -6.26
C ALA A 52 0.16 -12.48 -7.08
N GLU A 53 0.42 -11.97 -8.28
CA GLU A 53 1.51 -12.41 -9.14
C GLU A 53 2.76 -11.57 -8.87
N VAL A 54 3.89 -12.23 -8.64
CA VAL A 54 5.18 -11.59 -8.42
C VAL A 54 5.68 -10.98 -9.74
N THR A 55 5.76 -9.65 -9.79
CA THR A 55 6.26 -8.92 -10.97
C THR A 55 7.77 -8.70 -10.90
N LYS A 56 8.33 -8.61 -9.68
CA LYS A 56 9.75 -8.42 -9.44
C LYS A 56 10.18 -9.09 -8.13
N ALA A 57 11.27 -9.84 -8.17
CA ALA A 57 11.86 -10.49 -7.00
C ALA A 57 13.25 -9.96 -6.76
N LYS A 58 13.55 -9.58 -5.51
CA LYS A 58 14.84 -9.15 -4.99
C LYS A 58 15.22 -10.02 -3.80
N ARG A 59 16.47 -9.95 -3.34
CA ARG A 59 16.93 -10.73 -2.19
C ARG A 59 16.15 -10.45 -0.90
N GLN A 60 15.73 -9.21 -0.67
CA GLN A 60 15.11 -8.77 0.58
C GLN A 60 13.60 -8.50 0.46
N PHE A 61 13.07 -8.36 -0.75
CA PHE A 61 11.65 -8.08 -0.97
C PHE A 61 11.21 -8.50 -2.38
N ALA A 62 9.91 -8.63 -2.58
CA ALA A 62 9.28 -8.74 -3.89
C ALA A 62 8.27 -7.62 -4.11
N GLU A 63 7.96 -7.37 -5.38
CA GLU A 63 6.82 -6.58 -5.83
C GLU A 63 5.85 -7.54 -6.52
N ALA A 64 4.58 -7.42 -6.20
CA ALA A 64 3.51 -8.25 -6.76
C ALA A 64 2.30 -7.39 -7.14
N GLN A 65 1.52 -7.89 -8.07
CA GLN A 65 0.25 -7.31 -8.51
C GLN A 65 -0.88 -8.22 -8.08
N THR A 66 -1.90 -7.66 -7.44
CA THR A 66 -3.13 -8.39 -7.13
C THR A 66 -3.80 -8.84 -8.41
N VAL A 67 -4.05 -10.13 -8.54
CA VAL A 67 -4.80 -10.74 -9.65
C VAL A 67 -6.20 -11.17 -9.21
N GLU A 68 -6.38 -11.42 -7.91
CA GLU A 68 -7.66 -11.81 -7.34
C GLU A 68 -7.77 -11.37 -5.88
N LEU A 69 -8.92 -10.80 -5.51
CA LEU A 69 -9.26 -10.51 -4.13
C LEU A 69 -10.00 -11.71 -3.54
N LEU A 70 -9.34 -12.47 -2.66
CA LEU A 70 -9.89 -13.68 -2.06
C LEU A 70 -10.84 -13.37 -0.90
N ARG A 71 -10.44 -12.43 -0.06
CA ARG A 71 -11.24 -11.95 1.07
C ARG A 71 -11.01 -10.44 1.23
N PRO A 72 -12.05 -9.62 1.06
CA PRO A 72 -11.92 -8.18 1.25
C PRO A 72 -11.72 -7.82 2.72
N SER A 73 -10.96 -6.77 2.96
CA SER A 73 -10.84 -6.11 4.26
C SER A 73 -12.21 -5.58 4.73
N PRO A 74 -12.50 -5.63 6.04
CA PRO A 74 -13.67 -4.95 6.60
C PRO A 74 -13.63 -3.42 6.41
N ASP A 75 -12.45 -2.86 6.21
CA ASP A 75 -12.23 -1.42 6.00
C ASP A 75 -12.37 -1.02 4.52
N ARG A 76 -12.74 -1.95 3.63
CA ARG A 76 -13.03 -1.60 2.23
C ARG A 76 -14.34 -0.86 2.09
N VAL A 77 -14.30 0.21 1.30
CA VAL A 77 -15.46 0.96 0.83
C VAL A 77 -15.55 0.91 -0.70
N PRO A 78 -16.75 1.08 -1.28
CA PRO A 78 -16.88 1.12 -2.74
C PRO A 78 -16.05 2.23 -3.37
N ASP A 79 -15.34 1.90 -4.44
CA ASP A 79 -14.60 2.88 -5.22
C ASP A 79 -15.58 3.83 -5.94
N ARG A 80 -15.32 5.14 -5.86
CA ARG A 80 -16.12 6.16 -6.57
C ARG A 80 -15.67 6.36 -8.02
N CYS A 81 -14.40 6.07 -8.29
CA CYS A 81 -13.84 6.20 -9.63
C CYS A 81 -14.05 4.92 -10.43
N GLN A 82 -14.52 5.03 -11.66
CA GLN A 82 -14.74 3.89 -12.57
C GLN A 82 -13.45 3.17 -12.95
N HIS A 83 -12.30 3.83 -12.83
CA HIS A 83 -10.97 3.29 -13.15
C HIS A 83 -10.22 2.73 -11.92
N ALA A 84 -10.87 2.60 -10.78
CA ALA A 84 -10.22 2.15 -9.54
C ALA A 84 -9.58 0.75 -9.68
N GLY A 85 -10.23 -0.15 -10.41
CA GLY A 85 -9.72 -1.50 -10.68
C GLY A 85 -8.45 -1.56 -11.56
N GLU A 86 -8.07 -0.46 -12.19
CA GLU A 86 -6.90 -0.35 -13.06
C GLU A 86 -5.65 0.18 -12.34
N ALA A 87 -5.61 0.07 -11.01
CA ALA A 87 -4.51 0.59 -10.18
C ALA A 87 -4.22 2.09 -10.44
N CYS A 88 -5.27 2.91 -10.41
CA CYS A 88 -5.18 4.35 -10.62
C CYS A 88 -4.10 4.99 -9.73
N PRO A 89 -3.03 5.55 -10.28
CA PRO A 89 -1.95 6.14 -9.49
C PRO A 89 -2.38 7.42 -8.75
N GLY A 90 -3.49 8.02 -9.16
CA GLY A 90 -4.00 9.27 -8.59
C GLY A 90 -4.73 9.11 -7.26
N ALA A 91 -5.31 7.92 -6.99
CA ALA A 91 -6.09 7.66 -5.78
C ALA A 91 -6.00 6.18 -5.34
N PRO A 92 -4.80 5.69 -4.99
CA PRO A 92 -4.57 4.26 -4.70
C PRO A 92 -5.33 3.75 -3.46
N TRP A 93 -5.78 4.65 -2.59
CA TRP A 93 -6.45 4.32 -1.33
C TRP A 93 -7.95 4.64 -1.33
N GLN A 94 -8.54 5.02 -2.46
CA GLN A 94 -9.95 5.42 -2.47
C GLN A 94 -10.91 4.32 -2.00
N GLY A 95 -10.55 3.06 -2.17
CA GLY A 95 -11.30 1.89 -1.69
C GLY A 95 -11.09 1.56 -0.21
N LEU A 96 -10.34 2.39 0.53
CA LEU A 96 -10.12 2.26 1.97
C LEU A 96 -10.95 3.29 2.72
N ASP A 97 -11.60 2.89 3.81
CA ASP A 97 -12.32 3.79 4.69
C ASP A 97 -11.46 4.99 5.11
N TYR A 98 -12.08 6.18 5.19
CA TYR A 98 -11.34 7.43 5.40
C TYR A 98 -10.63 7.49 6.75
N GLU A 99 -11.29 7.03 7.83
CA GLU A 99 -10.67 6.98 9.15
C GLU A 99 -9.45 6.04 9.13
N ARG A 100 -9.55 4.94 8.39
CA ARG A 100 -8.43 4.02 8.19
C ARG A 100 -7.30 4.66 7.39
N GLN A 101 -7.61 5.51 6.40
CA GLN A 101 -6.60 6.29 5.68
C GLN A 101 -5.86 7.25 6.63
N LEU A 102 -6.59 7.95 7.51
CA LEU A 102 -6.02 8.87 8.48
C LEU A 102 -5.08 8.14 9.46
N SER A 103 -5.55 7.05 10.07
CA SER A 103 -4.72 6.26 10.98
C SER A 103 -3.46 5.72 10.29
N THR A 104 -3.59 5.21 9.07
CA THR A 104 -2.44 4.72 8.29
C THR A 104 -1.41 5.82 8.02
N LYS A 105 -1.85 7.02 7.66
CA LYS A 105 -0.94 8.17 7.45
C LYS A 105 -0.23 8.58 8.74
N ARG A 106 -0.96 8.59 9.85
CA ARG A 106 -0.38 8.87 11.17
C ARG A 106 0.70 7.85 11.53
N ASP A 107 0.41 6.57 11.35
CA ASP A 107 1.35 5.48 11.63
C ASP A 107 2.60 5.57 10.75
N GLN A 108 2.47 5.95 9.48
CA GLN A 108 3.60 6.17 8.59
C GLN A 108 4.49 7.35 9.04
N VAL A 109 3.89 8.42 9.54
CA VAL A 109 4.64 9.56 10.08
C VAL A 109 5.36 9.16 11.37
N ASP A 110 4.68 8.45 12.28
CA ASP A 110 5.28 7.96 13.53
C ASP A 110 6.48 7.04 13.25
N ASP A 111 6.31 6.08 12.34
CA ASP A 111 7.39 5.17 11.92
C ASP A 111 8.58 5.92 11.29
N ALA A 112 8.30 6.91 10.46
CA ALA A 112 9.35 7.73 9.85
C ALA A 112 10.13 8.54 10.90
N LEU A 113 9.44 9.17 11.83
CA LEU A 113 10.08 9.97 12.88
C LEU A 113 10.89 9.10 13.84
N ARG A 114 10.33 7.97 14.29
CA ARG A 114 10.99 7.08 15.27
C ARG A 114 12.11 6.26 14.67
N ARG A 115 11.86 5.63 13.52
CA ARG A 115 12.80 4.66 12.93
C ARG A 115 13.82 5.30 12.01
N ILE A 116 13.42 6.28 11.18
CA ILE A 116 14.32 6.92 10.23
C ILE A 116 14.95 8.16 10.85
N GLY A 117 14.12 9.01 11.52
CA GLY A 117 14.59 10.21 12.20
C GLY A 117 15.21 9.97 13.58
N GLU A 118 15.10 8.74 14.11
CA GLU A 118 15.59 8.33 15.44
C GLU A 118 15.11 9.25 16.59
N LEU A 119 13.99 9.95 16.38
CA LEU A 119 13.42 10.86 17.36
C LEU A 119 12.75 10.09 18.50
N LYS A 120 12.90 10.60 19.71
CA LYS A 120 12.35 10.03 20.96
C LYS A 120 11.69 11.13 21.78
N GLY A 121 10.78 10.74 22.68
CA GLY A 121 10.20 11.65 23.65
C GLY A 121 9.18 12.64 23.08
N PHE A 122 8.59 12.33 21.93
CA PHE A 122 7.48 13.08 21.34
C PHE A 122 6.20 12.24 21.33
N GLU A 123 5.08 12.91 21.30
CA GLU A 123 3.75 12.33 21.07
C GLU A 123 3.17 12.94 19.80
N LEU A 124 2.59 12.09 18.96
CA LEU A 124 1.88 12.53 17.77
C LEU A 124 0.42 12.81 18.12
N GLU A 125 -0.03 14.00 17.84
CA GLU A 125 -1.43 14.34 17.90
C GLU A 125 -2.23 13.60 16.82
N PRO A 126 -3.56 13.47 16.97
CA PRO A 126 -4.42 12.97 15.92
C PRO A 126 -4.24 13.79 14.64
N ILE A 127 -4.30 13.12 13.50
CA ILE A 127 -4.24 13.80 12.21
C ILE A 127 -5.52 14.63 11.99
N GLU A 128 -5.38 15.87 11.56
CA GLU A 128 -6.50 16.73 11.22
C GLU A 128 -7.18 16.23 9.93
N PRO A 129 -8.48 15.83 9.98
CA PRO A 129 -9.17 15.36 8.79
C PRO A 129 -9.47 16.50 7.83
N ALA A 130 -9.46 16.22 6.53
CA ALA A 130 -9.92 17.18 5.54
C ALA A 130 -11.45 17.38 5.64
N THR A 131 -11.91 18.62 5.58
CA THR A 131 -13.34 18.94 5.52
C THR A 131 -14.01 18.39 4.26
N GLU A 132 -13.27 18.40 3.14
CA GLU A 132 -13.70 17.84 1.86
C GLU A 132 -12.76 16.70 1.45
N GLN A 133 -13.28 15.48 1.41
CA GLN A 133 -12.50 14.30 1.03
C GLN A 133 -12.34 14.18 -0.49
N TRP A 134 -13.21 14.85 -1.27
CA TRP A 134 -13.26 14.79 -2.73
C TRP A 134 -13.25 16.19 -3.31
N ARG A 135 -12.80 16.30 -4.56
CA ARG A 135 -12.75 17.57 -5.32
C ARG A 135 -11.88 18.65 -4.67
N TYR A 136 -10.94 18.28 -3.80
CA TYR A 136 -10.05 19.21 -3.10
C TYR A 136 -8.84 19.64 -3.94
N ARG A 137 -8.52 18.87 -4.99
CA ARG A 137 -7.32 19.10 -5.80
C ARG A 137 -7.56 20.26 -6.78
N ASN A 138 -6.70 21.27 -6.71
CA ASN A 138 -6.76 22.49 -7.56
C ASN A 138 -5.64 22.56 -8.60
N LYS A 139 -4.72 21.57 -8.62
CA LYS A 139 -3.65 21.46 -9.61
C LYS A 139 -3.55 20.01 -10.09
N LEU A 140 -3.48 19.83 -11.41
CA LEU A 140 -3.24 18.54 -12.05
C LEU A 140 -2.10 18.69 -13.05
N GLU A 141 -1.28 17.66 -13.17
CA GLU A 141 -0.23 17.55 -14.17
C GLU A 141 -0.52 16.33 -15.03
N TYR A 142 -0.64 16.54 -16.34
CA TYR A 142 -0.91 15.49 -17.32
C TYR A 142 0.33 15.27 -18.16
N THR A 143 0.69 14.01 -18.37
CA THR A 143 1.68 13.63 -19.38
C THR A 143 0.94 13.31 -20.67
N LEU A 144 1.20 14.09 -21.71
CA LEU A 144 0.69 13.81 -23.05
C LEU A 144 1.68 12.94 -23.81
N SER A 145 1.20 11.85 -24.39
CA SER A 145 1.98 10.99 -25.26
C SER A 145 1.39 11.04 -26.68
N LEU A 146 2.23 11.32 -27.67
CA LEU A 146 1.85 11.32 -29.09
C LEU A 146 1.47 9.92 -29.62
N ILE A 147 1.75 8.88 -28.84
CA ILE A 147 1.47 7.47 -29.21
C ILE A 147 0.02 7.08 -28.87
N HIS A 148 -0.68 7.88 -28.08
CA HIS A 148 -2.03 7.58 -27.56
C HIS A 148 -3.10 8.58 -28.05
N ILE A 149 -2.86 9.24 -29.18
CA ILE A 149 -3.85 10.06 -29.89
C ILE A 149 -4.43 9.25 -31.05
#